data_b39d90300452c3051dd0661d672c49a6
#
_entry.id   b39d90300452c3051dd0661d672c49a6
#
_cell.length_a   1.000
_cell.length_b   1.000
_cell.length_c   1.000
_cell.angle_alpha   90.00
_cell.angle_beta   90.00
_cell.angle_gamma   90.00
#
_symmetry.space_group_name_H-M   'P 1'
#
loop_
_entity.id
_entity.type
_entity.pdbx_description
1 polymer ?
#
loop_
_entity_poly.entity_id
_entity_poly.type
_entity_poly.pdbx_seq_one_letter_code
_entity_poly.pdbx_strand_id
1 'polypeptide(L)'
;MSQGHYNPDPHAHPGLHVIALIEAAKGALALLAASGLELLGPAPLQRAVQALIAKFQLDPDHGAMAWLAHAINPGSVHLAALVAALYGLLHLAEGWGLWRAKAWASWLGCLTAAAYLPFDLYAFASHRHWLEALVVAINLVVVWVLARDLRVRHRR
;
A
#
# COMPACT_ATOMS: atom_id res chain seq x y z
N MET A 1 -41.14 9.53 6.24
CA MET A 1 -39.84 9.02 5.76
C MET A 1 -38.76 9.75 6.52
N SER A 2 -38.16 9.11 7.52
CA SER A 2 -37.08 9.69 8.35
C SER A 2 -35.85 9.82 7.43
N GLN A 3 -35.50 11.06 7.07
CA GLN A 3 -34.23 11.36 6.41
C GLN A 3 -33.13 11.11 7.45
N GLY A 4 -32.49 9.96 7.35
CA GLY A 4 -31.37 9.62 8.22
C GLY A 4 -30.28 10.66 8.05
N HIS A 5 -30.13 11.57 9.02
CA HIS A 5 -29.02 12.50 9.06
C HIS A 5 -27.71 11.70 9.08
N TYR A 6 -26.75 12.06 8.19
CA TYR A 6 -25.40 11.51 8.28
C TYR A 6 -24.84 11.82 9.67
N ASN A 7 -24.53 10.76 10.39
CA ASN A 7 -23.92 10.92 11.70
C ASN A 7 -22.42 11.20 11.51
N PRO A 8 -21.91 12.38 11.86
CA PRO A 8 -20.49 12.70 11.76
C PRO A 8 -19.65 12.03 12.87
N ASP A 9 -20.30 11.31 13.80
CA ASP A 9 -19.60 10.58 14.84
C ASP A 9 -18.76 9.46 14.23
N PRO A 10 -17.43 9.47 14.41
CA PRO A 10 -16.54 8.41 13.93
C PRO A 10 -16.97 7.03 14.42
N HIS A 11 -17.48 6.90 15.64
CA HIS A 11 -17.90 5.63 16.24
C HIS A 11 -19.13 5.00 15.55
N ALA A 12 -19.89 5.78 14.80
CA ALA A 12 -21.01 5.26 13.99
C ALA A 12 -20.56 4.53 12.73
N HIS A 13 -19.26 4.54 12.40
CA HIS A 13 -18.69 4.00 11.16
C HIS A 13 -17.58 2.97 11.42
N PRO A 14 -17.87 1.80 12.02
CA PRO A 14 -16.84 0.82 12.38
C PRO A 14 -16.02 0.32 11.19
N GLY A 15 -16.61 0.26 9.99
CA GLY A 15 -15.90 -0.11 8.76
C GLY A 15 -14.79 0.87 8.40
N LEU A 16 -14.99 2.17 8.62
CA LEU A 16 -13.96 3.19 8.37
C LEU A 16 -12.79 3.06 9.34
N HIS A 17 -13.05 2.70 10.61
CA HIS A 17 -11.98 2.49 11.60
C HIS A 17 -11.09 1.31 11.26
N VAL A 18 -11.67 0.19 10.79
CA VAL A 18 -10.87 -0.97 10.36
C VAL A 18 -9.98 -0.60 9.19
N ILE A 19 -10.52 0.10 8.19
CA ILE A 19 -9.72 0.57 7.05
C ILE A 19 -8.65 1.56 7.52
N ALA A 20 -9.00 2.50 8.42
CA ALA A 20 -8.05 3.46 8.98
C ALA A 20 -6.86 2.78 9.66
N LEU A 21 -7.09 1.71 10.42
CA LEU A 21 -6.03 0.93 11.04
C LEU A 21 -5.15 0.22 10.02
N ILE A 22 -5.74 -0.35 8.98
CA ILE A 22 -4.99 -0.99 7.88
C ILE A 22 -4.10 0.04 7.18
N GLU A 23 -4.65 1.22 6.85
CA GLU A 23 -3.89 2.29 6.20
C GLU A 23 -2.78 2.83 7.11
N ALA A 24 -3.05 3.01 8.40
CA ALA A 24 -2.04 3.41 9.37
C ALA A 24 -0.91 2.37 9.51
N ALA A 25 -1.25 1.08 9.51
CA ALA A 25 -0.26 0.00 9.56
C ALA A 25 0.61 -0.04 8.31
N LYS A 26 0.02 0.09 7.10
CA LYS A 26 0.77 0.20 5.84
C LYS A 26 1.72 1.41 5.87
N GLY A 27 1.21 2.57 6.29
CA GLY A 27 2.00 3.79 6.41
C GLY A 27 3.19 3.63 7.36
N ALA A 28 2.96 3.06 8.55
CA ALA A 28 4.01 2.81 9.53
C ALA A 28 5.08 1.84 8.99
N LEU A 29 4.66 0.73 8.37
CA LEU A 29 5.59 -0.24 7.76
C LEU A 29 6.40 0.39 6.63
N ALA A 30 5.79 1.21 5.79
CA ALA A 30 6.49 1.91 4.71
C ALA A 30 7.53 2.90 5.25
N LEU A 31 7.22 3.65 6.33
CA LEU A 31 8.17 4.54 6.98
C LEU A 31 9.32 3.78 7.66
N LEU A 32 9.03 2.65 8.28
CA LEU A 32 10.07 1.77 8.83
C LEU A 32 10.99 1.24 7.72
N ALA A 33 10.41 0.80 6.59
CA ALA A 33 11.19 0.36 5.44
C ALA A 33 12.04 1.50 4.85
N ALA A 34 11.48 2.70 4.68
CA ALA A 34 12.20 3.88 4.23
C ALA A 34 13.38 4.22 5.15
N SER A 35 13.14 4.22 6.46
CA SER A 35 14.18 4.47 7.46
C SER A 35 15.25 3.38 7.43
N GLY A 36 14.85 2.11 7.27
CA GLY A 36 15.78 1.00 7.14
C GLY A 36 16.65 1.11 5.89
N LEU A 37 16.07 1.47 4.74
CA LEU A 37 16.81 1.69 3.49
C LEU A 37 17.83 2.82 3.63
N GLU A 38 17.44 3.93 4.26
CA GLU A 38 18.32 5.09 4.43
C GLU A 38 19.46 4.81 5.42
N LEU A 39 19.17 4.15 6.55
CA LEU A 39 20.14 3.87 7.59
C LEU A 39 21.14 2.76 7.21
N LEU A 40 20.67 1.72 6.53
CA LEU A 40 21.46 0.56 6.18
C LEU A 40 22.20 0.73 4.85
N GLY A 41 21.67 1.57 3.96
CA GLY A 41 22.24 1.82 2.65
C GLY A 41 22.15 0.59 1.71
N PRO A 42 22.91 0.61 0.59
CA PRO A 42 22.81 -0.43 -0.44
C PRO A 42 23.53 -1.76 -0.06
N ALA A 43 24.51 -1.71 0.83
CA ALA A 43 25.39 -2.87 1.09
C ALA A 43 24.66 -4.13 1.62
N PRO A 44 23.67 -4.05 2.54
CA PRO A 44 22.91 -5.22 2.97
C PRO A 44 22.06 -5.81 1.85
N LEU A 45 21.45 -4.95 1.01
CA LEU A 45 20.64 -5.38 -0.13
C LEU A 45 21.51 -6.08 -1.18
N GLN A 46 22.65 -5.51 -1.52
CA GLN A 46 23.61 -6.13 -2.45
C GLN A 46 24.05 -7.50 -1.93
N ARG A 47 24.41 -7.60 -0.64
CA ARG A 47 24.78 -8.89 -0.02
C ARG A 47 23.66 -9.91 -0.08
N ALA A 48 22.42 -9.51 0.16
CA ALA A 48 21.27 -10.40 0.07
C ALA A 48 21.06 -10.92 -1.36
N VAL A 49 21.16 -10.07 -2.38
CA VAL A 49 21.05 -10.46 -3.78
C VAL A 49 22.19 -11.39 -4.18
N GLN A 50 23.43 -11.08 -3.79
CA GLN A 50 24.59 -11.95 -4.05
C GLN A 50 24.45 -13.32 -3.38
N ALA A 51 23.93 -13.36 -2.15
CA ALA A 51 23.64 -14.61 -1.45
C ALA A 51 22.58 -15.46 -2.17
N LEU A 52 21.54 -14.81 -2.75
CA LEU A 52 20.55 -15.51 -3.57
C LEU A 52 21.13 -16.04 -4.87
N ILE A 53 21.95 -15.23 -5.57
CA ILE A 53 22.67 -15.67 -6.79
C ILE A 53 23.51 -16.91 -6.49
N ALA A 54 24.28 -16.87 -5.41
CA ALA A 54 25.12 -18.00 -5.00
C ALA A 54 24.29 -19.23 -4.58
N LYS A 55 23.21 -19.03 -3.80
CA LYS A 55 22.35 -20.11 -3.32
C LYS A 55 21.63 -20.86 -4.44
N PHE A 56 21.19 -20.14 -5.45
CA PHE A 56 20.46 -20.70 -6.59
C PHE A 56 21.34 -20.97 -7.80
N GLN A 57 22.67 -20.77 -7.67
CA GLN A 57 23.65 -20.96 -8.75
C GLN A 57 23.28 -20.21 -10.03
N LEU A 58 22.79 -18.96 -9.86
CA LEU A 58 22.41 -18.10 -10.97
C LEU A 58 23.67 -17.46 -11.58
N ASP A 59 23.54 -17.05 -12.86
CA ASP A 59 24.60 -16.29 -13.52
C ASP A 59 24.75 -14.91 -12.86
N PRO A 60 25.97 -14.55 -12.34
CA PRO A 60 26.18 -13.26 -11.69
C PRO A 60 26.21 -12.09 -12.67
N ASP A 61 26.45 -12.34 -13.95
CA ASP A 61 26.63 -11.30 -14.98
C ASP A 61 25.43 -11.17 -15.92
N HIS A 62 24.52 -12.15 -15.93
CA HIS A 62 23.37 -12.17 -16.83
C HIS A 62 22.06 -12.46 -16.11
N GLY A 63 20.97 -11.88 -16.64
CA GLY A 63 19.62 -12.11 -16.13
C GLY A 63 19.13 -11.07 -15.12
N ALA A 64 17.93 -11.30 -14.61
CA ALA A 64 17.22 -10.34 -13.73
C ALA A 64 17.95 -10.07 -12.39
N MET A 65 18.61 -11.09 -11.82
CA MET A 65 19.33 -10.95 -10.55
C MET A 65 20.64 -10.18 -10.72
N ALA A 66 21.36 -10.38 -11.82
CA ALA A 66 22.54 -9.59 -12.15
C ALA A 66 22.17 -8.12 -12.37
N TRP A 67 21.12 -7.86 -13.13
CA TRP A 67 20.58 -6.52 -13.31
C TRP A 67 20.19 -5.88 -11.98
N LEU A 68 19.49 -6.61 -11.10
CA LEU A 68 19.09 -6.12 -9.79
C LEU A 68 20.31 -5.76 -8.91
N ALA A 69 21.33 -6.63 -8.91
CA ALA A 69 22.56 -6.36 -8.15
C ALA A 69 23.25 -5.05 -8.59
N HIS A 70 23.27 -4.79 -9.90
CA HIS A 70 23.84 -3.53 -10.44
C HIS A 70 22.93 -2.32 -10.22
N ALA A 71 21.60 -2.52 -10.20
CA ALA A 71 20.64 -1.45 -9.94
C ALA A 71 20.69 -0.94 -8.50
N ILE A 72 21.16 -1.77 -7.55
CA ILE A 72 21.28 -1.37 -6.13
C ILE A 72 22.53 -0.52 -5.95
N ASN A 73 22.34 0.79 -5.87
CA ASN A 73 23.39 1.77 -5.61
C ASN A 73 22.85 2.85 -4.64
N PRO A 74 23.71 3.73 -4.09
CA PRO A 74 23.27 4.74 -3.12
C PRO A 74 22.12 5.63 -3.63
N GLY A 75 22.15 6.03 -4.89
CA GLY A 75 21.13 6.88 -5.49
C GLY A 75 19.77 6.16 -5.63
N SER A 76 19.76 4.91 -6.09
CA SER A 76 18.53 4.14 -6.22
C SER A 76 17.92 3.78 -4.87
N VAL A 77 18.76 3.48 -3.87
CA VAL A 77 18.30 3.19 -2.50
C VAL A 77 17.71 4.44 -1.85
N HIS A 78 18.37 5.60 -2.01
CA HIS A 78 17.82 6.87 -1.52
C HIS A 78 16.49 7.23 -2.20
N LEU A 79 16.40 7.08 -3.51
CA LEU A 79 15.15 7.31 -4.24
C LEU A 79 14.04 6.36 -3.76
N ALA A 80 14.34 5.08 -3.57
CA ALA A 80 13.39 4.10 -3.05
C ALA A 80 12.94 4.46 -1.62
N ALA A 81 13.87 4.90 -0.77
CA ALA A 81 13.55 5.37 0.59
C ALA A 81 12.63 6.60 0.55
N LEU A 82 12.91 7.57 -0.32
CA LEU A 82 12.07 8.76 -0.49
C LEU A 82 10.66 8.39 -0.96
N VAL A 83 10.55 7.54 -1.96
CA VAL A 83 9.24 7.06 -2.47
C VAL A 83 8.48 6.30 -1.39
N ALA A 84 9.15 5.41 -0.64
CA ALA A 84 8.55 4.69 0.47
C ALA A 84 8.11 5.63 1.61
N ALA A 85 8.88 6.67 1.90
CA ALA A 85 8.52 7.67 2.90
C ALA A 85 7.28 8.47 2.48
N LEU A 86 7.23 8.96 1.24
CA LEU A 86 6.07 9.67 0.70
C LEU A 86 4.82 8.79 0.70
N TYR A 87 4.95 7.54 0.28
CA TYR A 87 3.88 6.54 0.33
C TYR A 87 3.40 6.32 1.77
N GLY A 88 4.34 6.15 2.72
CA GLY A 88 4.02 5.98 4.13
C GLY A 88 3.28 7.17 4.74
N LEU A 89 3.72 8.40 4.44
CA LEU A 89 3.06 9.63 4.89
C LEU A 89 1.65 9.75 4.31
N LEU A 90 1.45 9.41 3.04
CA LEU A 90 0.14 9.42 2.39
C LEU A 90 -0.83 8.48 3.11
N HIS A 91 -0.43 7.22 3.36
CA HIS A 91 -1.27 6.25 4.05
C HIS A 91 -1.54 6.61 5.52
N LEU A 92 -0.60 7.23 6.22
CA LEU A 92 -0.87 7.76 7.56
C LEU A 92 -1.89 8.90 7.53
N ALA A 93 -1.79 9.81 6.55
CA ALA A 93 -2.77 10.88 6.37
C ALA A 93 -4.16 10.32 6.03
N GLU A 94 -4.25 9.32 5.14
CA GLU A 94 -5.50 8.60 4.84
C GLU A 94 -6.08 7.95 6.10
N GLY A 95 -5.28 7.18 6.83
CA GLY A 95 -5.68 6.51 8.06
C GLY A 95 -6.22 7.50 9.10
N TRP A 96 -5.51 8.62 9.30
CA TRP A 96 -5.97 9.68 10.20
C TRP A 96 -7.29 10.33 9.75
N GLY A 97 -7.40 10.61 8.44
CA GLY A 97 -8.62 11.20 7.87
C GLY A 97 -9.83 10.25 7.95
N LEU A 98 -9.62 8.95 7.69
CA LEU A 98 -10.65 7.91 7.82
C LEU A 98 -11.06 7.72 9.29
N TRP A 99 -10.11 7.73 10.22
CA TRP A 99 -10.39 7.66 11.65
C TRP A 99 -11.30 8.80 12.12
N ARG A 100 -11.13 9.98 11.54
CA ARG A 100 -11.99 11.15 11.79
C ARG A 100 -13.22 11.24 10.88
N ALA A 101 -13.53 10.20 10.14
CA ALA A 101 -14.63 10.14 9.17
C ALA A 101 -14.65 11.34 8.19
N LYS A 102 -13.48 11.83 7.76
CA LYS A 102 -13.36 12.92 6.79
C LYS A 102 -13.66 12.46 5.37
N ALA A 103 -14.50 13.21 4.66
CA ALA A 103 -14.91 12.85 3.30
C ALA A 103 -13.73 12.76 2.31
N TRP A 104 -12.73 13.65 2.43
CA TRP A 104 -11.56 13.65 1.57
C TRP A 104 -10.74 12.35 1.68
N ALA A 105 -10.66 11.77 2.89
CA ALA A 105 -9.94 10.53 3.11
C ALA A 105 -10.68 9.33 2.49
N SER A 106 -12.00 9.30 2.56
CA SER A 106 -12.80 8.28 1.86
C SER A 106 -12.64 8.38 0.33
N TRP A 107 -12.54 9.61 -0.21
CA TRP A 107 -12.26 9.83 -1.63
C TRP A 107 -10.85 9.37 -2.01
N LEU A 108 -9.85 9.76 -1.24
CA LEU A 108 -8.46 9.42 -1.50
C LEU A 108 -8.25 7.91 -1.42
N GLY A 109 -8.73 7.26 -0.35
CA GLY A 109 -8.64 5.81 -0.18
C GLY A 109 -9.41 5.02 -1.25
N CYS A 110 -10.56 5.53 -1.71
CA CYS A 110 -11.30 4.91 -2.81
C CYS A 110 -10.51 5.01 -4.14
N LEU A 111 -9.87 6.15 -4.40
CA LEU A 111 -9.09 6.37 -5.61
C LEU A 111 -7.82 5.51 -5.61
N THR A 112 -7.08 5.48 -4.51
CA THR A 112 -5.86 4.66 -4.37
C THR A 112 -6.17 3.17 -4.49
N ALA A 113 -7.18 2.66 -3.78
CA ALA A 113 -7.58 1.26 -3.88
C ALA A 113 -8.07 0.90 -5.30
N ALA A 114 -8.83 1.80 -5.95
CA ALA A 114 -9.27 1.59 -7.34
C ALA A 114 -8.11 1.61 -8.34
N ALA A 115 -7.06 2.41 -8.10
CA ALA A 115 -5.87 2.44 -8.93
C ALA A 115 -5.04 1.16 -8.84
N TYR A 116 -5.06 0.46 -7.71
CA TYR A 116 -4.38 -0.83 -7.56
C TYR A 116 -5.13 -2.00 -8.19
N LEU A 117 -6.47 -1.94 -8.29
CA LEU A 117 -7.28 -3.04 -8.83
C LEU A 117 -6.84 -3.57 -10.19
N PRO A 118 -6.49 -2.75 -11.21
CA PRO A 118 -6.02 -3.27 -12.49
C PRO A 118 -4.75 -4.11 -12.37
N PHE A 119 -3.82 -3.66 -11.52
CA PHE A 119 -2.55 -4.38 -11.27
C PHE A 119 -2.78 -5.67 -10.50
N ASP A 120 -3.64 -5.64 -9.47
CA ASP A 120 -4.00 -6.81 -8.68
C ASP A 120 -4.71 -7.86 -9.52
N LEU A 121 -5.64 -7.43 -10.40
CA LEU A 121 -6.34 -8.33 -11.33
C LEU A 121 -5.38 -8.93 -12.36
N TYR A 122 -4.42 -8.15 -12.86
CA TYR A 122 -3.39 -8.66 -13.77
C TYR A 122 -2.49 -9.68 -13.06
N ALA A 123 -2.02 -9.39 -11.85
CA ALA A 123 -1.23 -10.30 -11.06
C ALA A 123 -1.97 -11.61 -10.77
N PHE A 124 -3.23 -11.53 -10.35
CA PHE A 124 -4.09 -12.69 -10.13
C PHE A 124 -4.32 -13.52 -11.40
N ALA A 125 -4.55 -12.87 -12.54
CA ALA A 125 -4.72 -13.56 -13.82
C ALA A 125 -3.44 -14.30 -14.26
N SER A 126 -2.27 -13.72 -13.93
CA SER A 126 -0.96 -14.26 -14.35
C SER A 126 -0.47 -15.41 -13.47
N HIS A 127 -0.68 -15.35 -12.15
CA HIS A 127 -0.06 -16.29 -11.21
C HIS A 127 -1.06 -17.16 -10.44
N ARG A 128 -2.34 -16.80 -10.34
CA ARG A 128 -3.45 -17.54 -9.70
C ARG A 128 -3.15 -18.11 -8.30
N HIS A 129 -2.37 -17.38 -7.49
CA HIS A 129 -2.15 -17.76 -6.10
C HIS A 129 -3.26 -17.22 -5.19
N TRP A 130 -3.54 -17.95 -4.11
CA TRP A 130 -4.58 -17.57 -3.14
C TRP A 130 -4.30 -16.22 -2.47
N LEU A 131 -3.02 -15.85 -2.31
CA LEU A 131 -2.61 -14.54 -1.75
C LEU A 131 -3.06 -13.38 -2.65
N GLU A 132 -2.93 -13.53 -3.97
CA GLU A 132 -3.36 -12.51 -4.94
C GLU A 132 -4.89 -12.37 -4.93
N ALA A 133 -5.61 -13.50 -4.84
CA ALA A 133 -7.06 -13.49 -4.67
C ALA A 133 -7.48 -12.76 -3.39
N LEU A 134 -6.74 -12.95 -2.29
CA LEU A 134 -6.98 -12.27 -1.03
C LEU A 134 -6.75 -10.75 -1.15
N VAL A 135 -5.67 -10.33 -1.81
CA VAL A 135 -5.37 -8.90 -2.03
C VAL A 135 -6.46 -8.24 -2.86
N VAL A 136 -6.86 -8.87 -3.98
CA VAL A 136 -7.98 -8.39 -4.82
C VAL A 136 -9.26 -8.27 -4.00
N ALA A 137 -9.61 -9.29 -3.19
CA ALA A 137 -10.80 -9.28 -2.37
C ALA A 137 -10.77 -8.15 -1.32
N ILE A 138 -9.64 -7.93 -0.64
CA ILE A 138 -9.47 -6.84 0.32
C ILE A 138 -9.65 -5.49 -0.36
N ASN A 139 -9.00 -5.26 -1.51
CA ASN A 139 -9.11 -3.99 -2.24
C ASN A 139 -10.53 -3.74 -2.74
N LEU A 140 -11.26 -4.77 -3.20
CA LEU A 140 -12.67 -4.66 -3.57
C LEU A 140 -13.55 -4.29 -2.38
N VAL A 141 -13.33 -4.91 -1.21
CA VAL A 141 -14.07 -4.58 0.03
C VAL A 141 -13.79 -3.13 0.45
N VAL A 142 -12.53 -2.68 0.39
CA VAL A 142 -12.15 -1.30 0.71
C VAL A 142 -12.86 -0.32 -0.23
N VAL A 143 -12.79 -0.54 -1.55
CA VAL A 143 -13.49 0.30 -2.54
C VAL A 143 -14.99 0.32 -2.28
N TRP A 144 -15.60 -0.84 -2.00
CA TRP A 144 -17.03 -0.93 -1.74
C TRP A 144 -17.44 -0.15 -0.48
N VAL A 145 -16.72 -0.32 0.63
CA VAL A 145 -17.01 0.38 1.91
C VAL A 145 -16.87 1.88 1.74
N LEU A 146 -15.76 2.35 1.13
CA LEU A 146 -15.51 3.76 0.92
C LEU A 146 -16.49 4.39 -0.09
N ALA A 147 -16.80 3.70 -1.18
CA ALA A 147 -17.80 4.16 -2.15
C ALA A 147 -19.20 4.24 -1.52
N ARG A 148 -19.54 3.29 -0.63
CA ARG A 148 -20.80 3.34 0.12
C ARG A 148 -20.86 4.57 1.04
N ASP A 149 -19.77 4.83 1.78
CA ASP A 149 -19.67 6.02 2.64
C ASP A 149 -19.86 7.30 1.83
N LEU A 150 -19.18 7.42 0.68
CA LEU A 150 -19.30 8.57 -0.21
C LEU A 150 -20.71 8.73 -0.78
N ARG A 151 -21.38 7.64 -1.19
CA ARG A 151 -22.77 7.68 -1.68
C ARG A 151 -23.75 8.17 -0.61
N VAL A 152 -23.57 7.73 0.64
CA VAL A 152 -24.40 8.19 1.75
C VAL A 152 -24.19 9.66 2.01
N ARG A 153 -22.97 10.17 1.84
CA ARG A 153 -22.63 11.60 1.96
C ARG A 153 -23.20 12.46 0.83
N HIS A 154 -23.24 11.94 -0.42
CA HIS A 154 -23.68 12.70 -1.62
C HIS A 154 -25.21 12.75 -1.80
N ARG A 155 -25.98 11.90 -1.12
CA ARG A 155 -27.45 11.93 -1.18
C ARG A 155 -28.09 13.03 -0.32
N ARG A 156 -27.33 14.03 -0.02
CA ARG A 156 -27.70 15.23 0.75
C ARG A 156 -27.41 16.49 -0.03
#